data_5d778bea8b6a472e05a98db9b87e5a49
#
_entry.id   5d778bea8b6a472e05a98db9b87e5a49
#
_cell.length_a   1.000
_cell.length_b   1.000
_cell.length_c   1.000
_cell.angle_alpha   90.00
_cell.angle_beta   90.00
_cell.angle_gamma   90.00
#
_symmetry.space_group_name_H-M   'P 1'
#
loop_
_entity.id
_entity.type
_entity.pdbx_description
1 polymer ?
#
loop_
_entity_poly.entity_id
_entity_poly.type
_entity_poly.pdbx_seq_one_letter_code
_entity_poly.pdbx_strand_id
1 'polypeptide(L)'
;MSARSFSILLVEDEENLQEALKLNLSIEGYEVTTAGNGAEALELVKQAYFDLIILDVMLPEVDGITVCETIRLQHEYIPILMLSAKNSGADRVLGLKKGADDYLTKPFNLEELLLRVEKLIDKNRKAQDKNTGSEKIQFGGNQIDFQSLECTNYEGLKITLTKKESMLLKLLIDNRNE
;
A
#
# COMPACT_ATOMS: atom_id res chain seq x y z
N MET A 1 -12.50 -2.69 -20.75
CA MET A 1 -11.85 -3.24 -19.54
C MET A 1 -11.34 -2.04 -18.76
N SER A 2 -11.93 -1.71 -17.62
CA SER A 2 -11.43 -0.62 -16.78
C SER A 2 -10.09 -1.06 -16.21
N ALA A 3 -9.01 -0.37 -16.58
CA ALA A 3 -7.71 -0.57 -15.96
C ALA A 3 -7.89 -0.28 -14.46
N ARG A 4 -7.43 -1.19 -13.61
CA ARG A 4 -7.49 -1.05 -12.14
C ARG A 4 -6.67 0.18 -11.77
N SER A 5 -7.31 1.20 -11.21
CA SER A 5 -6.62 2.34 -10.62
C SER A 5 -5.94 1.90 -9.32
N PHE A 6 -4.67 2.29 -9.11
CA PHE A 6 -3.96 2.03 -7.86
C PHE A 6 -4.25 3.14 -6.86
N SER A 7 -4.47 2.77 -5.61
CA SER A 7 -4.80 3.69 -4.52
C SER A 7 -3.55 4.06 -3.73
N ILE A 8 -3.26 5.36 -3.64
CA ILE A 8 -2.11 5.93 -2.93
C ILE A 8 -2.59 6.76 -1.75
N LEU A 9 -2.02 6.55 -0.56
CA LEU A 9 -2.13 7.46 0.56
C LEU A 9 -0.93 8.42 0.53
N LEU A 10 -1.20 9.72 0.41
CA LEU A 10 -0.20 10.79 0.47
C LEU A 10 -0.31 11.52 1.79
N VAL A 11 0.73 11.42 2.62
CA VAL A 11 0.80 12.05 3.94
C VAL A 11 1.82 13.18 3.91
N GLU A 12 1.36 14.41 3.93
CA GLU A 12 2.16 15.63 3.79
C GLU A 12 1.42 16.78 4.47
N ASP A 13 2.07 17.53 5.35
CA ASP A 13 1.46 18.63 6.08
C ASP A 13 1.53 19.99 5.36
N GLU A 14 2.44 20.13 4.38
CA GLU A 14 2.52 21.32 3.54
C GLU A 14 1.46 21.27 2.44
N GLU A 15 0.36 22.03 2.60
CA GLU A 15 -0.81 22.00 1.70
C GLU A 15 -0.42 22.19 0.21
N ASN A 16 0.45 23.16 -0.10
CA ASN A 16 0.85 23.43 -1.49
C ASN A 16 1.58 22.24 -2.12
N LEU A 17 2.46 21.57 -1.36
CA LEU A 17 3.18 20.39 -1.83
C LEU A 17 2.24 19.20 -1.95
N GLN A 18 1.34 19.02 -0.97
CA GLN A 18 0.33 17.96 -0.98
C GLN A 18 -0.58 18.07 -2.22
N GLU A 19 -1.12 19.26 -2.50
CA GLU A 19 -1.97 19.50 -3.68
C GLU A 19 -1.21 19.26 -5.00
N ALA A 20 0.01 19.76 -5.11
CA ALA A 20 0.84 19.56 -6.29
C ALA A 20 1.13 18.07 -6.54
N LEU A 21 1.50 17.32 -5.52
CA LEU A 21 1.76 15.89 -5.63
C LEU A 21 0.48 15.12 -5.96
N LYS A 22 -0.63 15.42 -5.29
CA LYS A 22 -1.94 14.82 -5.56
C LYS A 22 -2.34 15.00 -7.02
N LEU A 23 -2.22 16.22 -7.54
CA LEU A 23 -2.55 16.51 -8.93
C LEU A 23 -1.71 15.69 -9.90
N ASN A 24 -0.39 15.69 -9.75
CA ASN A 24 0.52 14.97 -10.65
C ASN A 24 0.31 13.46 -10.59
N LEU A 25 0.15 12.87 -9.39
CA LEU A 25 -0.15 11.45 -9.24
C LEU A 25 -1.51 11.08 -9.86
N SER A 26 -2.52 11.97 -9.75
CA SER A 26 -3.82 11.76 -10.38
C SER A 26 -3.76 11.81 -11.91
N ILE A 27 -2.90 12.67 -12.49
CA ILE A 27 -2.63 12.72 -13.94
C ILE A 27 -2.02 11.39 -14.42
N GLU A 28 -1.16 10.75 -13.62
CA GLU A 28 -0.61 9.41 -13.91
C GLU A 28 -1.63 8.26 -13.71
N GLY A 29 -2.86 8.57 -13.31
CA GLY A 29 -3.96 7.60 -13.20
C GLY A 29 -4.07 6.94 -11.83
N TYR A 30 -3.41 7.45 -10.80
CA TYR A 30 -3.55 6.97 -9.42
C TYR A 30 -4.76 7.60 -8.71
N GLU A 31 -5.42 6.82 -7.85
CA GLU A 31 -6.41 7.35 -6.90
C GLU A 31 -5.69 7.81 -5.63
N VAL A 32 -5.70 9.12 -5.35
CA VAL A 32 -4.92 9.70 -4.26
C VAL A 32 -5.82 10.17 -3.13
N THR A 33 -5.65 9.56 -1.95
CA THR A 33 -6.19 10.02 -0.68
C THR A 33 -5.10 10.78 0.07
N THR A 34 -5.42 11.91 0.67
CA THR A 34 -4.46 12.76 1.38
C THR A 34 -4.71 12.75 2.89
N ALA A 35 -3.64 12.88 3.67
CA ALA A 35 -3.67 13.15 5.10
C ALA A 35 -2.69 14.29 5.42
N GLY A 36 -3.08 15.21 6.30
CA GLY A 36 -2.25 16.35 6.69
C GLY A 36 -1.38 16.09 7.93
N ASN A 37 -1.53 14.95 8.59
CA ASN A 37 -0.75 14.57 9.77
C ASN A 37 -0.70 13.05 9.97
N GLY A 38 0.17 12.59 10.86
CA GLY A 38 0.37 11.17 11.12
C GLY A 38 -0.82 10.47 11.77
N ALA A 39 -1.58 11.15 12.62
CA ALA A 39 -2.76 10.57 13.27
C ALA A 39 -3.87 10.27 12.25
N GLU A 40 -4.15 11.22 11.36
CA GLU A 40 -5.10 11.05 10.26
C GLU A 40 -4.67 9.90 9.33
N ALA A 41 -3.39 9.81 8.99
CA ALA A 41 -2.85 8.74 8.17
C ALA A 41 -3.10 7.35 8.78
N LEU A 42 -2.86 7.19 10.10
CA LEU A 42 -3.10 5.93 10.81
C LEU A 42 -4.59 5.55 10.83
N GLU A 43 -5.50 6.51 10.94
CA GLU A 43 -6.94 6.23 10.86
C GLU A 43 -7.37 5.82 9.45
N LEU A 44 -6.86 6.48 8.41
CA LEU A 44 -7.15 6.13 7.01
C LEU A 44 -6.68 4.71 6.66
N VAL A 45 -5.49 4.31 7.13
CA VAL A 45 -4.95 2.96 6.89
C VAL A 45 -5.81 1.87 7.54
N LYS A 46 -6.47 2.14 8.66
CA LYS A 46 -7.44 1.21 9.28
C LYS A 46 -8.73 1.08 8.48
N GLN A 47 -9.15 2.14 7.80
CA GLN A 47 -10.45 2.21 7.11
C GLN A 47 -10.38 1.75 5.65
N ALA A 48 -9.25 1.89 4.99
CA ALA A 48 -9.08 1.62 3.56
C ALA A 48 -7.75 0.90 3.27
N TYR A 49 -7.72 0.21 2.12
CA TYR A 49 -6.50 -0.39 1.59
C TYR A 49 -5.83 0.57 0.62
N PHE A 50 -4.48 0.64 0.69
CA PHE A 50 -3.65 1.41 -0.23
C PHE A 50 -2.62 0.50 -0.90
N ASP A 51 -2.35 0.76 -2.18
CA ASP A 51 -1.31 0.05 -2.95
C ASP A 51 0.09 0.64 -2.69
N LEU A 52 0.16 1.89 -2.19
CA LEU A 52 1.39 2.60 -1.80
C LEU A 52 1.06 3.68 -0.77
N ILE A 53 1.99 3.94 0.14
CA ILE A 53 1.96 5.11 1.04
C ILE A 53 3.16 5.99 0.73
N ILE A 54 2.93 7.27 0.46
CA ILE A 54 3.95 8.32 0.39
C ILE A 54 3.86 9.10 1.69
N LEU A 55 4.96 9.17 2.45
CA LEU A 55 4.94 9.58 3.84
C LEU A 55 6.06 10.58 4.13
N ASP A 56 5.71 11.83 4.47
CA ASP A 56 6.70 12.76 5.01
C ASP A 56 7.17 12.28 6.38
N VAL A 57 8.47 12.44 6.62
CA VAL A 57 9.10 12.15 7.92
C VAL A 57 8.76 13.25 8.94
N MET A 58 8.65 14.51 8.50
CA MET A 58 8.50 15.66 9.40
C MET A 58 7.04 16.10 9.51
N LEU A 59 6.21 15.25 10.07
CA LEU A 59 4.79 15.54 10.30
C LEU A 59 4.54 16.10 11.70
N PRO A 60 3.49 16.93 11.87
CA PRO A 60 3.01 17.35 13.17
C PRO A 60 2.33 16.18 13.91
N GLU A 61 2.21 16.29 15.22
CA GLU A 61 1.57 15.36 16.16
C GLU A 61 2.29 14.00 16.25
N VAL A 62 2.29 13.22 15.17
CA VAL A 62 2.95 11.91 15.09
C VAL A 62 3.92 11.94 13.91
N ASP A 63 5.22 11.85 14.16
CA ASP A 63 6.25 11.87 13.12
C ASP A 63 6.15 10.67 12.18
N GLY A 64 6.61 10.87 10.94
CA GLY A 64 6.46 9.86 9.88
C GLY A 64 7.21 8.55 10.15
N ILE A 65 8.27 8.56 10.96
CA ILE A 65 8.98 7.32 11.33
C ILE A 65 8.08 6.48 12.24
N THR A 66 7.46 7.10 13.25
CA THR A 66 6.50 6.46 14.15
C THR A 66 5.27 5.94 13.39
N VAL A 67 4.75 6.73 12.43
CA VAL A 67 3.66 6.29 11.54
C VAL A 67 4.08 5.05 10.75
N CYS A 68 5.27 5.05 10.14
CA CYS A 68 5.79 3.90 9.38
C CYS A 68 5.89 2.64 10.25
N GLU A 69 6.50 2.75 11.44
CA GLU A 69 6.60 1.62 12.38
C GLU A 69 5.23 1.06 12.75
N THR A 70 4.27 1.94 13.05
CA THR A 70 2.90 1.53 13.40
C THR A 70 2.21 0.82 12.25
N ILE A 71 2.35 1.33 11.02
CA ILE A 71 1.80 0.67 9.83
C ILE A 71 2.44 -0.71 9.62
N ARG A 72 3.75 -0.85 9.81
CA ARG A 72 4.45 -2.14 9.64
C ARG A 72 3.99 -3.22 10.61
N LEU A 73 3.59 -2.86 11.82
CA LEU A 73 3.04 -3.81 12.78
C LEU A 73 1.70 -4.42 12.33
N GLN A 74 0.95 -3.72 11.49
CA GLN A 74 -0.40 -4.13 11.06
C GLN A 74 -0.45 -4.52 9.56
N HIS A 75 0.43 -3.95 8.74
CA HIS A 75 0.43 -4.07 7.29
C HIS A 75 1.86 -4.24 6.76
N GLU A 76 2.38 -5.46 6.85
CA GLU A 76 3.75 -5.80 6.47
C GLU A 76 4.08 -5.48 5.00
N TYR A 77 3.10 -5.60 4.10
CA TYR A 77 3.32 -5.63 2.66
C TYR A 77 2.98 -4.35 1.89
N ILE A 78 2.39 -3.32 2.53
CA ILE A 78 2.11 -2.06 1.84
C ILE A 78 3.44 -1.32 1.63
N PRO A 79 3.88 -1.04 0.38
CA PRO A 79 5.11 -0.28 0.18
C PRO A 79 4.98 1.13 0.74
N ILE A 80 6.06 1.62 1.38
CA ILE A 80 6.15 2.97 1.95
C ILE A 80 7.34 3.68 1.33
N LEU A 81 7.07 4.81 0.65
CA LEU A 81 8.06 5.77 0.17
C LEU A 81 8.14 6.93 1.17
N MET A 82 9.25 7.08 1.87
CA MET A 82 9.48 8.22 2.75
C MET A 82 9.97 9.45 1.98
N LEU A 83 9.37 10.62 2.27
CA LEU A 83 9.86 11.92 1.87
C LEU A 83 10.51 12.61 3.07
N SER A 84 11.66 13.28 2.91
CA SER A 84 12.30 13.96 4.04
C SER A 84 13.23 15.08 3.63
N ALA A 85 13.20 16.18 4.39
CA ALA A 85 14.23 17.22 4.31
C ALA A 85 15.56 16.77 4.94
N LYS A 86 15.58 15.68 5.71
CA LYS A 86 16.82 15.11 6.29
C LYS A 86 17.57 14.34 5.21
N ASN A 87 18.76 14.83 4.86
CA ASN A 87 19.57 14.29 3.77
C ASN A 87 20.82 13.52 4.28
N SER A 88 20.98 13.34 5.59
CA SER A 88 22.11 12.56 6.10
C SER A 88 21.96 11.07 5.77
N GLY A 89 23.06 10.41 5.45
CA GLY A 89 23.07 8.96 5.24
C GLY A 89 22.52 8.17 6.45
N ALA A 90 22.69 8.70 7.67
CA ALA A 90 22.18 8.11 8.90
C ALA A 90 20.65 8.14 8.97
N ASP A 91 20.02 9.26 8.63
CA ASP A 91 18.56 9.40 8.62
C ASP A 91 17.91 8.47 7.59
N ARG A 92 18.51 8.37 6.40
CA ARG A 92 18.05 7.45 5.34
C ARG A 92 18.14 5.98 5.80
N VAL A 93 19.27 5.59 6.39
CA VAL A 93 19.44 4.23 6.93
C VAL A 93 18.44 3.96 8.06
N LEU A 94 18.16 4.96 8.91
CA LEU A 94 17.15 4.84 9.97
C LEU A 94 15.77 4.60 9.39
N GLY A 95 15.32 5.41 8.42
CA GLY A 95 14.00 5.25 7.77
C GLY A 95 13.81 3.87 7.14
N LEU A 96 14.83 3.39 6.42
CA LEU A 96 14.81 2.04 5.82
C LEU A 96 14.78 0.93 6.88
N LYS A 97 15.56 1.06 7.98
CA LYS A 97 15.52 0.10 9.10
C LYS A 97 14.18 0.07 9.82
N LYS A 98 13.46 1.18 9.82
CA LYS A 98 12.13 1.32 10.44
C LYS A 98 10.98 0.84 9.55
N GLY A 99 11.30 0.31 8.38
CA GLY A 99 10.34 -0.38 7.52
C GLY A 99 9.94 0.36 6.25
N ALA A 100 10.58 1.49 5.90
CA ALA A 100 10.39 2.11 4.60
C ALA A 100 10.99 1.23 3.49
N ASP A 101 10.32 1.17 2.34
CA ASP A 101 10.81 0.44 1.15
C ASP A 101 11.72 1.30 0.29
N ASP A 102 11.53 2.61 0.31
CA ASP A 102 12.40 3.59 -0.35
C ASP A 102 12.35 4.95 0.37
N TYR A 103 13.29 5.82 0.02
CA TYR A 103 13.50 7.10 0.68
C TYR A 103 13.91 8.16 -0.34
N LEU A 104 13.21 9.29 -0.37
CA LEU A 104 13.47 10.40 -1.28
C LEU A 104 13.68 11.69 -0.49
N THR A 105 14.80 12.38 -0.75
CA THR A 105 15.15 13.64 -0.04
C THR A 105 14.52 14.86 -0.69
N LYS A 106 13.97 15.75 0.13
CA LYS A 106 13.52 17.08 -0.28
C LYS A 106 14.74 18.05 -0.37
N PRO A 107 14.85 18.91 -1.40
CA PRO A 107 13.99 19.00 -2.58
C PRO A 107 14.25 17.84 -3.56
N PHE A 108 13.22 17.33 -4.20
CA PHE A 108 13.30 16.25 -5.17
C PHE A 108 12.78 16.67 -6.54
N ASN A 109 13.17 15.92 -7.57
CA ASN A 109 12.59 16.03 -8.90
C ASN A 109 11.27 15.23 -8.94
N LEU A 110 10.22 15.83 -9.50
CA LEU A 110 8.91 15.17 -9.64
C LEU A 110 9.00 13.88 -10.47
N GLU A 111 9.77 13.88 -11.55
CA GLU A 111 9.97 12.70 -12.39
C GLU A 111 10.63 11.56 -11.59
N GLU A 112 11.60 11.87 -10.71
CA GLU A 112 12.21 10.89 -9.82
C GLU A 112 11.18 10.29 -8.86
N LEU A 113 10.32 11.11 -8.27
CA LEU A 113 9.24 10.63 -7.38
C LEU A 113 8.30 9.69 -8.15
N LEU A 114 7.81 10.07 -9.32
CA LEU A 114 6.90 9.28 -10.13
C LEU A 114 7.52 7.92 -10.53
N LEU A 115 8.79 7.90 -10.93
CA LEU A 115 9.52 6.66 -11.24
C LEU A 115 9.65 5.73 -10.02
N ARG A 116 9.84 6.28 -8.81
CA ARG A 116 9.92 5.48 -7.58
C ARG A 116 8.55 4.90 -7.22
N VAL A 117 7.50 5.70 -7.34
CA VAL A 117 6.10 5.28 -7.14
C VAL A 117 5.77 4.10 -8.06
N GLU A 118 6.01 4.22 -9.36
CA GLU A 118 5.79 3.16 -10.34
C GLU A 118 6.54 1.88 -9.96
N LYS A 119 7.83 1.98 -9.65
CA LYS A 119 8.66 0.82 -9.28
C LYS A 119 8.18 0.12 -8.02
N LEU A 120 7.76 0.87 -7.00
CA LEU A 120 7.27 0.30 -5.75
C LEU A 120 5.94 -0.42 -5.94
N ILE A 121 5.01 0.16 -6.70
CA ILE A 121 3.73 -0.47 -7.04
C ILE A 121 3.96 -1.74 -7.86
N ASP A 122 4.81 -1.68 -8.88
CA ASP A 122 5.13 -2.83 -9.73
C ASP A 122 5.83 -3.96 -8.97
N LYS A 123 6.77 -3.62 -8.08
CA LYS A 123 7.45 -4.60 -7.22
C LYS A 123 6.45 -5.32 -6.30
N ASN A 124 5.55 -4.55 -5.68
CA ASN A 124 4.52 -5.11 -4.80
C ASN A 124 3.55 -6.00 -5.58
N ARG A 125 3.11 -5.58 -6.77
CA ARG A 125 2.28 -6.40 -7.64
C ARG A 125 2.96 -7.72 -8.00
N LYS A 126 4.21 -7.69 -8.45
CA LYS A 126 4.97 -8.89 -8.81
C LYS A 126 5.23 -9.82 -7.60
N ALA A 127 5.37 -9.26 -6.40
CA ALA A 127 5.49 -10.05 -5.17
C ALA A 127 4.15 -10.69 -4.79
N GLN A 128 3.04 -9.97 -4.94
CA GLN A 128 1.69 -10.52 -4.78
C GLN A 128 1.41 -11.58 -5.83
N ASP A 129 1.74 -11.35 -7.11
CA ASP A 129 1.58 -12.32 -8.19
C ASP A 129 2.44 -13.59 -8.00
N LYS A 130 3.62 -13.48 -7.40
CA LYS A 130 4.47 -14.63 -7.05
C LYS A 130 3.97 -15.41 -5.83
N ASN A 131 3.42 -14.73 -4.84
CA ASN A 131 2.75 -15.35 -3.69
C ASN A 131 1.36 -15.90 -4.05
N THR A 132 0.75 -15.38 -5.12
CA THR A 132 -0.48 -15.89 -5.73
C THR A 132 -0.19 -16.87 -6.87
N GLY A 133 0.95 -17.56 -6.84
CA GLY A 133 1.15 -18.72 -7.72
C GLY A 133 -0.07 -19.62 -7.61
N SER A 134 -0.99 -19.51 -8.57
CA SER A 134 -2.25 -20.23 -8.79
C SER A 134 -2.78 -21.00 -7.56
N GLU A 135 -3.00 -20.33 -6.45
CA GLU A 135 -3.68 -20.95 -5.31
C GLU A 135 -5.18 -20.97 -5.56
N LYS A 136 -5.58 -21.86 -6.46
CA LYS A 136 -6.94 -22.37 -6.45
C LYS A 136 -7.04 -23.34 -5.30
N ILE A 137 -7.67 -22.92 -4.22
CA ILE A 137 -7.91 -23.78 -3.08
C ILE A 137 -9.27 -24.43 -3.25
N GLN A 138 -9.29 -25.76 -3.16
CA GLN A 138 -10.52 -26.54 -3.16
C GLN A 138 -10.83 -27.02 -1.74
N PHE A 139 -12.07 -26.80 -1.30
CA PHE A 139 -12.55 -27.30 -0.01
C PHE A 139 -14.06 -27.60 -0.09
N GLY A 140 -14.48 -28.75 0.37
CA GLY A 140 -15.89 -29.13 0.44
C GLY A 140 -16.66 -29.01 -0.88
N GLY A 141 -15.99 -29.21 -2.03
CA GLY A 141 -16.60 -29.04 -3.35
C GLY A 141 -16.61 -27.59 -3.88
N ASN A 142 -16.15 -26.62 -3.08
CA ASN A 142 -15.99 -25.23 -3.49
C ASN A 142 -14.57 -24.98 -3.97
N GLN A 143 -14.41 -24.00 -4.86
CA GLN A 143 -13.11 -23.57 -5.37
C GLN A 143 -13.00 -22.04 -5.22
N ILE A 144 -11.90 -21.57 -4.65
CA ILE A 144 -11.56 -20.14 -4.60
C ILE A 144 -10.33 -19.92 -5.45
N ASP A 145 -10.42 -18.94 -6.33
CA ASP A 145 -9.29 -18.39 -7.07
C ASP A 145 -8.98 -17.00 -6.46
N PHE A 146 -7.91 -16.91 -5.68
CA PHE A 146 -7.51 -15.67 -5.02
C PHE A 146 -6.94 -14.64 -5.99
N GLN A 147 -6.59 -15.04 -7.20
CA GLN A 147 -6.08 -14.14 -8.24
C GLN A 147 -7.22 -13.39 -8.93
N SER A 148 -8.26 -14.12 -9.35
CA SER A 148 -9.44 -13.52 -9.98
C SER A 148 -10.45 -12.99 -8.98
N LEU A 149 -10.26 -13.29 -7.68
CA LEU A 149 -11.23 -13.05 -6.61
C LEU A 149 -12.58 -13.76 -6.85
N GLU A 150 -12.55 -14.86 -7.61
CA GLU A 150 -13.74 -15.67 -7.89
C GLU A 150 -13.82 -16.87 -6.95
N CYS A 151 -15.00 -17.06 -6.38
CA CYS A 151 -15.37 -18.28 -5.67
C CYS A 151 -16.41 -19.03 -6.49
N THR A 152 -16.18 -20.32 -6.72
CA THR A 152 -17.16 -21.22 -7.34
C THR A 152 -17.64 -22.22 -6.29
N ASN A 153 -18.93 -22.26 -6.02
CA ASN A 153 -19.51 -23.21 -5.06
C ASN A 153 -19.66 -24.61 -5.68
N TYR A 154 -20.02 -25.61 -4.86
CA TYR A 154 -20.23 -26.99 -5.28
C TYR A 154 -21.36 -27.17 -6.33
N GLU A 155 -22.22 -26.18 -6.51
CA GLU A 155 -23.28 -26.15 -7.55
C GLU A 155 -22.82 -25.46 -8.83
N GLY A 156 -21.56 -24.95 -8.88
CA GLY A 156 -21.02 -24.23 -10.04
C GLY A 156 -21.38 -22.75 -10.08
N LEU A 157 -22.00 -22.20 -9.04
CA LEU A 157 -22.32 -20.78 -8.96
C LEU A 157 -21.03 -19.98 -8.70
N LYS A 158 -20.77 -18.97 -9.53
CA LYS A 158 -19.63 -18.06 -9.39
C LYS A 158 -20.01 -16.81 -8.63
N ILE A 159 -19.23 -16.45 -7.63
CA ILE A 159 -19.36 -15.25 -6.80
C ILE A 159 -18.01 -14.51 -6.84
N THR A 160 -18.04 -13.21 -7.08
CA THR A 160 -16.85 -12.36 -6.98
C THR A 160 -16.69 -11.88 -5.55
N LEU A 161 -15.55 -12.16 -4.94
CA LEU A 161 -15.21 -11.72 -3.59
C LEU A 161 -14.67 -10.30 -3.62
N THR A 162 -14.99 -9.52 -2.59
CA THR A 162 -14.27 -8.29 -2.32
C THR A 162 -12.86 -8.62 -1.82
N LYS A 163 -11.91 -7.67 -1.93
CA LYS A 163 -10.56 -7.85 -1.40
C LYS A 163 -10.55 -8.19 0.10
N LYS A 164 -11.43 -7.56 0.91
CA LYS A 164 -11.54 -7.83 2.35
C LYS A 164 -12.00 -9.26 2.63
N GLU A 165 -12.98 -9.74 1.88
CA GLU A 165 -13.47 -11.12 2.01
C GLU A 165 -12.40 -12.14 1.59
N SER A 166 -11.69 -11.87 0.51
CA SER A 166 -10.58 -12.70 0.04
C SER A 166 -9.45 -12.78 1.06
N MET A 167 -9.04 -11.64 1.66
CA MET A 167 -8.03 -11.61 2.72
C MET A 167 -8.47 -12.37 3.97
N LEU A 168 -9.72 -12.20 4.39
CA LEU A 168 -10.27 -12.92 5.55
C LEU A 168 -10.28 -14.44 5.30
N LEU A 169 -10.73 -14.85 4.11
CA LEU A 169 -10.73 -16.27 3.73
C LEU A 169 -9.31 -16.85 3.67
N LYS A 170 -8.34 -16.11 3.15
CA LYS A 170 -6.95 -16.55 3.12
C LYS A 170 -6.41 -16.73 4.54
N LEU A 171 -6.64 -15.76 5.42
CA LEU A 171 -6.24 -15.84 6.83
C LEU A 171 -6.85 -17.07 7.55
N LEU A 172 -8.13 -17.35 7.30
CA LEU A 172 -8.81 -18.52 7.86
C LEU A 172 -8.27 -19.84 7.31
N ILE A 173 -7.85 -19.87 6.05
CA ILE A 173 -7.29 -21.07 5.43
C ILE A 173 -5.86 -21.33 5.91
N ASP A 174 -5.05 -20.28 6.03
CA ASP A 174 -3.66 -20.37 6.49
C ASP A 174 -3.59 -20.80 7.96
N ASN A 175 -4.56 -20.41 8.79
CA ASN A 175 -4.67 -20.81 10.21
C ASN A 175 -5.55 -22.07 10.45
N ARG A 176 -5.85 -22.84 9.42
CA ARG A 176 -6.74 -24.03 9.49
C ARG A 176 -6.18 -25.19 10.30
N ASN A 177 -4.92 -25.18 10.67
CA ASN A 177 -4.21 -26.26 11.33
C ASN A 177 -3.76 -25.93 12.77
N GLU A 178 -4.29 -24.88 13.40
CA GLU A 178 -4.12 -24.60 14.82
C GLU A 178 -5.38 -24.94 15.63
#